data_ed6e2b49cadbaf612d40f60beac948a2
#
_entry.id   ed6e2b49cadbaf612d40f60beac948a2
#
_cell.length_a   1.000
_cell.length_b   1.000
_cell.length_c   1.000
_cell.angle_alpha   90.00
_cell.angle_beta   90.00
_cell.angle_gamma   90.00
#
_symmetry.space_group_name_H-M   'P 1'
#
loop_
_entity.id
_entity.type
_entity.pdbx_description
1 polymer ?
#
loop_
_entity_poly.entity_id
_entity_poly.type
_entity_poly.pdbx_seq_one_letter_code
_entity_poly.pdbx_strand_id
1 'polypeptide(L)'
;QTETPPYLMCSGNECEEYQRLLKKIRTELRQPQADSYNIIVSVLYYLLAIMNRHYALEYQLPLAAPKNYYAFQFVELMETHIRKLQRVQDYASLLKISRITLNQCVMAQYGVSATYLLKQRLLAEIKNELLFTSKSISEIAYAFNFSEPPHLMRFFKQQTGKTCREFQEDY
;
A
#
# COMPACT_ATOMS: atom_id res chain seq x y z
N GLN A 1 -11.36 -21.08 15.09
CA GLN A 1 -10.59 -20.50 13.98
C GLN A 1 -9.48 -21.49 13.70
N THR A 2 -9.58 -22.28 12.64
CA THR A 2 -8.49 -23.12 12.15
C THR A 2 -7.44 -22.18 11.58
N GLU A 3 -6.29 -22.06 12.28
CA GLU A 3 -5.14 -21.33 11.74
C GLU A 3 -4.71 -22.00 10.44
N THR A 4 -4.78 -21.27 9.32
CA THR A 4 -4.26 -21.76 8.05
C THR A 4 -2.74 -21.87 8.17
N PRO A 5 -2.13 -23.00 7.75
CA PRO A 5 -0.69 -23.16 7.90
C PRO A 5 0.10 -22.15 7.06
N PRO A 6 1.26 -21.69 7.54
CA PRO A 6 2.06 -20.66 6.85
C PRO A 6 2.91 -21.23 5.69
N TYR A 7 2.49 -22.32 5.08
CA TYR A 7 3.18 -22.98 3.96
C TYR A 7 2.20 -23.44 2.91
N LEU A 8 2.67 -23.55 1.68
CA LEU A 8 1.94 -24.10 0.54
C LEU A 8 2.58 -25.43 0.16
N MET A 9 1.77 -26.50 0.14
CA MET A 9 2.16 -27.78 -0.49
C MET A 9 1.98 -27.63 -1.99
N CYS A 10 2.99 -27.98 -2.77
CA CYS A 10 2.89 -27.92 -4.22
C CYS A 10 3.08 -29.32 -4.84
N SER A 11 2.29 -29.62 -5.87
CA SER A 11 2.45 -30.80 -6.72
C SER A 11 3.71 -30.66 -7.60
N GLY A 12 4.17 -31.76 -8.22
CA GLY A 12 5.34 -31.75 -9.10
C GLY A 12 5.24 -30.68 -10.20
N ASN A 13 4.09 -30.60 -10.89
CA ASN A 13 3.86 -29.65 -11.98
C ASN A 13 3.88 -28.19 -11.50
N GLU A 14 3.28 -27.90 -10.34
CA GLU A 14 3.28 -26.57 -9.77
C GLU A 14 4.69 -26.13 -9.33
N CYS A 15 5.43 -27.06 -8.71
CA CYS A 15 6.83 -26.81 -8.34
C CYS A 15 7.70 -26.51 -9.57
N GLU A 16 7.52 -27.23 -10.67
CA GLU A 16 8.24 -26.97 -11.92
C GLU A 16 7.91 -25.58 -12.50
N GLU A 17 6.65 -25.17 -12.45
CA GLU A 17 6.24 -23.84 -12.90
C GLU A 17 6.89 -22.74 -12.03
N TYR A 18 6.86 -22.88 -10.71
CA TYR A 18 7.51 -21.93 -9.79
C TYR A 18 9.01 -21.83 -10.03
N GLN A 19 9.69 -22.97 -10.19
CA GLN A 19 11.12 -23.00 -10.49
C GLN A 19 11.45 -22.33 -11.82
N ARG A 20 10.64 -22.52 -12.84
CA ARG A 20 10.80 -21.87 -14.15
C ARG A 20 10.70 -20.35 -14.04
N LEU A 21 9.70 -19.83 -13.29
CA LEU A 21 9.52 -18.40 -13.08
C LEU A 21 10.67 -17.81 -12.26
N LEU A 22 11.09 -18.46 -11.19
CA LEU A 22 12.24 -18.04 -10.39
C LEU A 22 13.54 -18.05 -11.21
N LYS A 23 13.74 -19.04 -12.08
CA LYS A 23 14.88 -19.10 -13.00
C LYS A 23 14.87 -17.91 -13.96
N LYS A 24 13.69 -17.49 -14.45
CA LYS A 24 13.56 -16.32 -15.32
C LYS A 24 13.97 -15.03 -14.58
N ILE A 25 13.48 -14.82 -13.38
CA ILE A 25 13.89 -13.68 -12.52
C ILE A 25 15.42 -13.69 -12.31
N ARG A 26 15.97 -14.86 -11.97
CA ARG A 26 17.42 -15.00 -11.73
C ARG A 26 18.24 -14.70 -12.98
N THR A 27 17.75 -15.03 -14.16
CA THR A 27 18.43 -14.72 -15.44
C THR A 27 18.47 -13.23 -15.68
N GLU A 28 17.34 -12.53 -15.53
CA GLU A 28 17.26 -11.07 -15.67
C GLU A 28 18.14 -10.32 -14.66
N LEU A 29 18.25 -10.83 -13.42
CA LEU A 29 19.14 -10.26 -12.41
C LEU A 29 20.62 -10.45 -12.72
N ARG A 30 21.00 -11.55 -13.40
CA ARG A 30 22.39 -11.86 -13.74
C ARG A 30 22.88 -11.15 -15.00
N GLN A 31 21.97 -10.91 -15.94
CA GLN A 31 22.27 -10.28 -17.23
C GLN A 31 21.23 -9.19 -17.52
N PRO A 32 21.30 -8.05 -16.77
CA PRO A 32 20.28 -7.01 -16.86
C PRO A 32 20.28 -6.34 -18.23
N GLN A 33 19.09 -6.17 -18.79
CA GLN A 33 18.78 -5.39 -19.97
C GLN A 33 18.00 -4.14 -19.58
N ALA A 34 17.75 -3.23 -20.50
CA ALA A 34 17.05 -1.96 -20.23
C ALA A 34 15.62 -2.17 -19.67
N ASP A 35 14.97 -3.27 -20.01
CA ASP A 35 13.61 -3.65 -19.61
C ASP A 35 13.55 -4.71 -18.50
N SER A 36 14.68 -5.22 -18.03
CA SER A 36 14.77 -6.29 -17.03
C SER A 36 13.97 -6.00 -15.76
N TYR A 37 13.96 -4.74 -15.30
CA TYR A 37 13.15 -4.34 -14.15
C TYR A 37 11.66 -4.66 -14.36
N ASN A 38 11.10 -4.26 -15.50
CA ASN A 38 9.69 -4.49 -15.82
C ASN A 38 9.38 -5.98 -15.97
N ILE A 39 10.31 -6.74 -16.56
CA ILE A 39 10.19 -8.20 -16.69
C ILE A 39 10.19 -8.86 -15.31
N ILE A 40 11.14 -8.50 -14.43
CA ILE A 40 11.24 -9.04 -13.08
C ILE A 40 9.95 -8.77 -12.28
N VAL A 41 9.47 -7.53 -12.30
CA VAL A 41 8.23 -7.14 -11.59
C VAL A 41 7.03 -7.92 -12.12
N SER A 42 6.90 -8.05 -13.44
CA SER A 42 5.79 -8.78 -14.06
C SER A 42 5.82 -10.28 -13.74
N VAL A 43 7.00 -10.90 -13.78
CA VAL A 43 7.16 -12.33 -13.46
C VAL A 43 6.94 -12.58 -11.97
N LEU A 44 7.43 -11.69 -11.10
CA LEU A 44 7.21 -11.78 -9.66
C LEU A 44 5.73 -11.64 -9.31
N TYR A 45 5.04 -10.65 -9.91
CA TYR A 45 3.60 -10.48 -9.72
C TYR A 45 2.82 -11.74 -10.16
N TYR A 46 3.14 -12.28 -11.33
CA TYR A 46 2.51 -13.52 -11.82
C TYR A 46 2.76 -14.69 -10.88
N LEU A 47 4.01 -14.90 -10.44
CA LEU A 47 4.38 -15.94 -9.48
C LEU A 47 3.57 -15.84 -8.18
N LEU A 48 3.51 -14.65 -7.59
CA LEU A 48 2.75 -14.42 -6.35
C LEU A 48 1.25 -14.65 -6.55
N ALA A 49 0.71 -14.26 -7.73
CA ALA A 49 -0.70 -14.45 -8.04
C ALA A 49 -1.08 -15.94 -8.16
N ILE A 50 -0.25 -16.76 -8.83
CA ILE A 50 -0.52 -18.21 -8.95
C ILE A 50 -0.31 -18.92 -7.61
N MET A 51 0.72 -18.57 -6.83
CA MET A 51 0.91 -19.11 -5.49
C MET A 51 -0.29 -18.80 -4.58
N ASN A 52 -0.78 -17.56 -4.60
CA ASN A 52 -1.98 -17.19 -3.84
C ASN A 52 -3.21 -17.97 -4.28
N ARG A 53 -3.36 -18.23 -5.59
CA ARG A 53 -4.46 -19.04 -6.12
C ARG A 53 -4.35 -20.50 -5.62
N HIS A 54 -3.19 -21.09 -5.69
CA HIS A 54 -2.98 -22.47 -5.23
C HIS A 54 -3.19 -22.58 -3.72
N TYR A 55 -2.68 -21.62 -2.94
CA TYR A 55 -2.91 -21.54 -1.50
C TYR A 55 -4.41 -21.43 -1.17
N ALA A 56 -5.13 -20.56 -1.85
CA ALA A 56 -6.56 -20.39 -1.63
C ALA A 56 -7.36 -21.66 -2.00
N LEU A 57 -6.99 -22.37 -3.05
CA LEU A 57 -7.62 -23.63 -3.44
C LEU A 57 -7.33 -24.75 -2.44
N GLU A 58 -6.08 -24.89 -2.02
CA GLU A 58 -5.64 -25.92 -1.06
C GLU A 58 -6.37 -25.80 0.28
N TYR A 59 -6.46 -24.58 0.80
CA TYR A 59 -7.09 -24.31 2.11
C TYR A 59 -8.55 -23.85 2.02
N GLN A 60 -9.18 -24.01 0.86
CA GLN A 60 -10.58 -23.62 0.59
C GLN A 60 -10.90 -22.18 1.01
N LEU A 61 -9.93 -21.29 0.85
CA LEU A 61 -10.11 -19.88 1.15
C LEU A 61 -10.84 -19.18 -0.01
N PRO A 62 -11.65 -18.17 0.26
CA PRO A 62 -12.23 -17.38 -0.80
C PRO A 62 -11.11 -16.70 -1.59
N LEU A 63 -10.95 -17.06 -2.86
CA LEU A 63 -10.15 -16.27 -3.80
C LEU A 63 -10.69 -14.85 -3.78
N ALA A 64 -9.80 -13.90 -3.60
CA ALA A 64 -10.14 -12.49 -3.46
C ALA A 64 -11.21 -12.10 -4.50
N ALA A 65 -12.43 -11.90 -4.01
CA ALA A 65 -13.52 -11.45 -4.86
C ALA A 65 -13.22 -10.06 -5.44
N PRO A 66 -13.86 -9.65 -6.55
CA PRO A 66 -13.69 -8.31 -7.13
C PRO A 66 -13.85 -7.14 -6.15
N LYS A 67 -14.42 -7.37 -4.98
CA LYS A 67 -14.54 -6.38 -3.88
C LYS A 67 -13.20 -5.78 -3.44
N ASN A 68 -12.10 -6.51 -3.60
CA ASN A 68 -10.78 -6.02 -3.23
C ASN A 68 -10.19 -5.06 -4.26
N TYR A 69 -10.68 -5.05 -5.48
CA TYR A 69 -10.23 -4.15 -6.55
C TYR A 69 -10.23 -2.68 -6.12
N TYR A 70 -11.32 -2.20 -5.55
CA TYR A 70 -11.41 -0.81 -5.10
C TYR A 70 -10.48 -0.50 -3.91
N ALA A 71 -10.21 -1.46 -3.06
CA ALA A 71 -9.27 -1.28 -1.96
C ALA A 71 -7.82 -1.15 -2.47
N PHE A 72 -7.41 -1.94 -3.44
CA PHE A 72 -6.11 -1.82 -4.10
C PHE A 72 -5.97 -0.52 -4.88
N GLN A 73 -6.97 -0.17 -5.69
CA GLN A 73 -6.99 1.09 -6.43
C GLN A 73 -6.95 2.30 -5.50
N PHE A 74 -7.59 2.24 -4.34
CA PHE A 74 -7.50 3.29 -3.33
C PHE A 74 -6.08 3.48 -2.83
N VAL A 75 -5.35 2.41 -2.53
CA VAL A 75 -3.95 2.48 -2.12
C VAL A 75 -3.08 3.07 -3.22
N GLU A 76 -3.23 2.63 -4.45
CA GLU A 76 -2.50 3.15 -5.62
C GLU A 76 -2.75 4.65 -5.83
N LEU A 77 -4.02 5.08 -5.73
CA LEU A 77 -4.37 6.49 -5.82
C LEU A 77 -3.82 7.32 -4.65
N MET A 78 -3.73 6.74 -3.45
CA MET A 78 -3.08 7.42 -2.31
C MET A 78 -1.61 7.70 -2.61
N GLU A 79 -0.85 6.75 -3.15
CA GLU A 79 0.57 6.97 -3.51
C GLU A 79 0.74 8.18 -4.45
N THR A 80 -0.19 8.34 -5.39
CA THR A 80 -0.10 9.41 -6.39
C THR A 80 -0.63 10.75 -5.88
N HIS A 81 -1.67 10.74 -5.03
CA HIS A 81 -2.46 11.95 -4.73
C HIS A 81 -2.42 12.41 -3.27
N ILE A 82 -1.75 11.69 -2.36
CA ILE A 82 -1.77 11.95 -0.91
C ILE A 82 -1.41 13.39 -0.53
N ARG A 83 -0.55 14.05 -1.31
CA ARG A 83 -0.15 15.45 -1.07
C ARG A 83 -1.28 16.45 -1.36
N LYS A 84 -2.23 16.08 -2.21
CA LYS A 84 -3.31 16.97 -2.66
C LYS A 84 -4.68 16.59 -2.11
N LEU A 85 -4.97 15.28 -2.00
CA LEU A 85 -6.27 14.75 -1.62
C LEU A 85 -6.18 14.07 -0.25
N GLN A 86 -6.86 14.66 0.74
CA GLN A 86 -6.81 14.18 2.13
C GLN A 86 -8.17 13.73 2.66
N ARG A 87 -9.16 13.62 1.77
CA ARG A 87 -10.52 13.16 2.12
C ARG A 87 -10.84 11.87 1.39
N VAL A 88 -11.32 10.88 2.11
CA VAL A 88 -11.77 9.60 1.51
C VAL A 88 -12.81 9.81 0.41
N GLN A 89 -13.63 10.87 0.52
CA GLN A 89 -14.62 11.22 -0.49
C GLN A 89 -13.99 11.52 -1.86
N ASP A 90 -12.82 12.18 -1.89
CA ASP A 90 -12.16 12.54 -3.13
C ASP A 90 -11.72 11.30 -3.90
N TYR A 91 -11.16 10.32 -3.19
CA TYR A 91 -10.78 9.02 -3.74
C TYR A 91 -12.00 8.19 -4.18
N ALA A 92 -13.07 8.20 -3.40
CA ALA A 92 -14.31 7.55 -3.78
C ALA A 92 -14.88 8.14 -5.10
N SER A 93 -14.79 9.45 -5.27
CA SER A 93 -15.19 10.14 -6.50
C SER A 93 -14.30 9.74 -7.69
N LEU A 94 -12.97 9.65 -7.52
CA LEU A 94 -12.05 9.17 -8.55
C LEU A 94 -12.38 7.73 -8.98
N LEU A 95 -12.76 6.88 -8.02
CA LEU A 95 -13.14 5.48 -8.24
C LEU A 95 -14.59 5.32 -8.73
N LYS A 96 -15.35 6.42 -8.82
CA LYS A 96 -16.78 6.42 -9.21
C LYS A 96 -17.66 5.52 -8.35
N ILE A 97 -17.36 5.45 -7.05
CA ILE A 97 -18.14 4.70 -6.05
C ILE A 97 -18.48 5.58 -4.85
N SER A 98 -19.40 5.12 -4.01
CA SER A 98 -19.72 5.83 -2.77
C SER A 98 -18.58 5.71 -1.74
N ARG A 99 -18.46 6.71 -0.84
CA ARG A 99 -17.54 6.64 0.30
C ARG A 99 -17.81 5.42 1.20
N ILE A 100 -19.08 5.04 1.33
CA ILE A 100 -19.50 3.88 2.12
C ILE A 100 -18.98 2.61 1.47
N THR A 101 -19.17 2.45 0.17
CA THR A 101 -18.66 1.30 -0.60
C THR A 101 -17.12 1.20 -0.49
N LEU A 102 -16.41 2.32 -0.69
CA LEU A 102 -14.96 2.35 -0.55
C LEU A 102 -14.53 1.90 0.85
N ASN A 103 -15.14 2.44 1.90
CA ASN A 103 -14.80 2.05 3.26
C ASN A 103 -15.09 0.57 3.55
N GLN A 104 -16.17 0.01 3.01
CA GLN A 104 -16.47 -1.42 3.12
C GLN A 104 -15.42 -2.29 2.42
N CYS A 105 -14.98 -1.90 1.21
CA CYS A 105 -13.91 -2.61 0.49
C CYS A 105 -12.58 -2.56 1.24
N VAL A 106 -12.19 -1.40 1.76
CA VAL A 106 -10.96 -1.21 2.53
C VAL A 106 -11.01 -2.00 3.84
N MET A 107 -12.14 -1.94 4.56
CA MET A 107 -12.33 -2.71 5.80
C MET A 107 -12.25 -4.21 5.54
N ALA A 108 -12.87 -4.70 4.46
CA ALA A 108 -12.84 -6.12 4.10
C ALA A 108 -11.43 -6.61 3.73
N GLN A 109 -10.61 -5.73 3.10
CA GLN A 109 -9.28 -6.07 2.63
C GLN A 109 -8.20 -5.92 3.70
N TYR A 110 -8.25 -4.82 4.47
CA TYR A 110 -7.16 -4.42 5.37
C TYR A 110 -7.54 -4.45 6.86
N GLY A 111 -8.80 -4.74 7.19
CA GLY A 111 -9.28 -4.76 8.58
C GLY A 111 -9.37 -3.38 9.26
N VAL A 112 -9.14 -2.30 8.51
CA VAL A 112 -9.15 -0.93 9.02
C VAL A 112 -10.02 -0.02 8.14
N SER A 113 -10.44 1.14 8.67
CA SER A 113 -11.20 2.10 7.88
C SER A 113 -10.34 2.80 6.82
N ALA A 114 -10.97 3.20 5.71
CA ALA A 114 -10.30 3.99 4.65
C ALA A 114 -9.72 5.30 5.22
N THR A 115 -10.40 5.93 6.17
CA THR A 115 -9.92 7.14 6.85
C THR A 115 -8.65 6.86 7.67
N TYR A 116 -8.59 5.74 8.37
CA TYR A 116 -7.40 5.35 9.12
C TYR A 116 -6.21 5.14 8.19
N LEU A 117 -6.40 4.36 7.13
CA LEU A 117 -5.35 4.06 6.16
C LEU A 117 -4.80 5.32 5.51
N LEU A 118 -5.70 6.24 5.10
CA LEU A 118 -5.34 7.53 4.52
C LEU A 118 -4.51 8.39 5.49
N LYS A 119 -4.94 8.47 6.76
CA LYS A 119 -4.22 9.22 7.80
C LYS A 119 -2.84 8.65 8.08
N GLN A 120 -2.69 7.33 8.12
CA GLN A 120 -1.40 6.67 8.34
C GLN A 120 -0.45 6.93 7.16
N ARG A 121 -0.94 6.87 5.93
CA ARG A 121 -0.12 7.17 4.76
C ARG A 121 0.31 8.64 4.70
N LEU A 122 -0.61 9.56 5.00
CA LEU A 122 -0.30 11.00 5.10
C LEU A 122 0.75 11.27 6.19
N LEU A 123 0.59 10.64 7.35
CA LEU A 123 1.54 10.78 8.45
C LEU A 123 2.94 10.29 8.07
N ALA A 124 3.04 9.16 7.37
CA ALA A 124 4.31 8.64 6.89
C ALA A 124 5.03 9.62 5.97
N GLU A 125 4.32 10.23 5.02
CA GLU A 125 4.88 11.24 4.13
C GLU A 125 5.34 12.50 4.89
N ILE A 126 4.54 12.99 5.84
CA ILE A 126 4.92 14.14 6.67
C ILE A 126 6.18 13.83 7.50
N LYS A 127 6.26 12.64 8.09
CA LYS A 127 7.48 12.20 8.81
C LYS A 127 8.71 12.20 7.92
N ASN A 128 8.59 11.70 6.70
CA ASN A 128 9.68 11.71 5.72
C ASN A 128 10.13 13.14 5.40
N GLU A 129 9.20 14.06 5.16
CA GLU A 129 9.56 15.47 4.90
C GLU A 129 10.24 16.12 6.11
N LEU A 130 9.76 15.85 7.33
CA LEU A 130 10.35 16.39 8.56
C LEU A 130 11.79 15.91 8.80
N LEU A 131 12.11 14.65 8.45
CA LEU A 131 13.42 14.05 8.73
C LEU A 131 14.43 14.25 7.59
N PHE A 132 13.97 14.23 6.34
CA PHE A 132 14.87 14.14 5.19
C PHE A 132 14.92 15.40 4.32
N THR A 133 14.22 16.48 4.73
CA THR A 133 14.29 17.74 4.01
C THR A 133 14.58 18.91 4.94
N SER A 134 15.05 20.03 4.40
CA SER A 134 15.26 21.29 5.12
C SER A 134 14.02 22.20 5.15
N LYS A 135 12.85 21.68 4.77
CA LYS A 135 11.61 22.45 4.72
C LYS A 135 11.14 22.83 6.11
N SER A 136 10.67 24.06 6.26
CA SER A 136 9.96 24.52 7.45
C SER A 136 8.61 23.80 7.60
N ILE A 137 8.09 23.76 8.82
CA ILE A 137 6.75 23.19 9.11
C ILE A 137 5.67 23.88 8.25
N SER A 138 5.83 25.17 7.97
CA SER A 138 4.89 25.91 7.11
C SER A 138 4.94 25.44 5.66
N GLU A 139 6.13 25.26 5.11
CA GLU A 139 6.31 24.74 3.76
C GLU A 139 5.76 23.32 3.63
N ILE A 140 5.99 22.47 4.63
CA ILE A 140 5.42 21.11 4.66
C ILE A 140 3.88 21.19 4.72
N ALA A 141 3.31 22.06 5.56
CA ALA A 141 1.86 22.22 5.65
C ALA A 141 1.23 22.57 4.30
N TYR A 142 1.78 23.53 3.60
CA TYR A 142 1.28 23.92 2.28
C TYR A 142 1.54 22.86 1.21
N ALA A 143 2.68 22.17 1.26
CA ALA A 143 2.99 21.07 0.34
C ALA A 143 1.99 19.90 0.46
N PHE A 144 1.42 19.71 1.64
CA PHE A 144 0.38 18.71 1.90
C PHE A 144 -1.04 19.29 1.92
N ASN A 145 -1.26 20.45 1.32
CA ASN A 145 -2.56 21.08 1.16
C ASN A 145 -3.34 21.30 2.47
N PHE A 146 -2.63 21.52 3.58
CA PHE A 146 -3.23 22.05 4.80
C PHE A 146 -3.51 23.53 4.61
N SER A 147 -4.67 24.00 5.06
CA SER A 147 -5.05 25.41 4.96
C SER A 147 -4.12 26.33 5.76
N GLU A 148 -3.59 25.84 6.90
CA GLU A 148 -2.68 26.58 7.78
C GLU A 148 -1.73 25.62 8.51
N PRO A 149 -0.48 26.05 8.84
CA PRO A 149 0.48 25.25 9.60
C PRO A 149 -0.04 24.68 10.93
N PRO A 150 -0.85 25.40 11.73
CA PRO A 150 -1.43 24.85 12.95
C PRO A 150 -2.30 23.61 12.73
N HIS A 151 -2.94 23.47 11.57
CA HIS A 151 -3.73 22.28 11.26
C HIS A 151 -2.85 21.04 11.06
N LEU A 152 -1.72 21.16 10.37
CA LEU A 152 -0.72 20.09 10.28
C LEU A 152 -0.18 19.75 11.67
N MET A 153 0.22 20.74 12.47
CA MET A 153 0.78 20.51 13.80
C MET A 153 -0.20 19.78 14.72
N ARG A 154 -1.49 20.14 14.67
CA ARG A 154 -2.55 19.46 15.43
C ARG A 154 -2.75 18.04 14.94
N PHE A 155 -2.82 17.83 13.62
CA PHE A 155 -2.93 16.51 13.01
C PHE A 155 -1.75 15.61 13.45
N PHE A 156 -0.52 16.11 13.32
CA PHE A 156 0.69 15.36 13.67
C PHE A 156 0.69 14.94 15.14
N LYS A 157 0.41 15.90 16.04
CA LYS A 157 0.34 15.63 17.50
C LYS A 157 -0.77 14.63 17.84
N GLN A 158 -1.94 14.71 17.20
CA GLN A 158 -3.02 13.73 17.39
C GLN A 158 -2.64 12.31 16.96
N GLN A 159 -1.83 12.17 15.89
CA GLN A 159 -1.44 10.87 15.36
C GLN A 159 -0.22 10.26 16.05
N THR A 160 0.68 11.08 16.61
CA THR A 160 1.97 10.61 17.16
C THR A 160 2.11 10.83 18.67
N GLY A 161 1.28 11.67 19.27
CA GLY A 161 1.46 12.13 20.65
C GLY A 161 2.54 13.22 20.83
N LYS A 162 3.38 13.46 19.81
CA LYS A 162 4.51 14.42 19.84
C LYS A 162 4.27 15.58 18.90
N THR A 163 4.88 16.73 19.19
CA THR A 163 4.95 17.84 18.23
C THR A 163 5.91 17.51 17.10
N CYS A 164 5.79 18.23 15.97
CA CYS A 164 6.73 18.07 14.84
C CYS A 164 8.19 18.32 15.26
N ARG A 165 8.41 19.29 16.15
CA ARG A 165 9.75 19.63 16.63
C ARG A 165 10.34 18.55 17.55
N GLU A 166 9.58 18.10 18.55
CA GLU A 166 9.98 16.98 19.42
C GLU A 166 10.31 15.73 18.58
N PHE A 167 9.56 15.48 17.52
CA PHE A 167 9.82 14.36 16.63
C PHE A 167 11.13 14.52 15.86
N GLN A 168 11.49 15.73 15.40
CA GLN A 168 12.76 16.00 14.72
C GLN A 168 13.97 15.91 15.66
N GLU A 169 13.79 16.27 16.93
CA GLU A 169 14.85 16.23 17.93
C GLU A 169 15.18 14.81 18.43
N ASP A 170 14.26 13.85 18.22
CA ASP A 170 14.47 12.41 18.59
C ASP A 170 15.30 11.62 17.56
N TYR A 171 15.61 12.20 16.39
CA TYR A 171 16.30 11.55 15.27
C TYR A 171 17.57 12.29 14.86
#